data_9d8833dc66e950cf7d6b74a9e634fdc5
#
_entry.id   9d8833dc66e950cf7d6b74a9e634fdc5
#
_cell.length_a   1.000
_cell.length_b   1.000
_cell.length_c   1.000
_cell.angle_alpha   90.00
_cell.angle_beta   90.00
_cell.angle_gamma   90.00
#
_symmetry.space_group_name_H-M   'P 1'
#
loop_
_entity.id
_entity.type
_entity.pdbx_description
1 polymer ?
#
loop_
_entity_poly.entity_id
_entity_poly.type
_entity_poly.pdbx_seq_one_letter_code
_entity_poly.pdbx_strand_id
1 'polypeptide(L)'
;MKYIGRVLGWILLGINICMAVLLLICAYSSYINPVAHPVWSCAGLAFPAFLITNVLFFFFWLVVYRRYALVSLLTFFCCFGAIRTYIPINLFEKEPPGDAVKVLSYNTMAFEQGHPNLKDNPNSVLEYLRNSNADIICLQEYISVSYTHLRAHETDSYL
;
A
#
# COMPACT_ATOMS: atom_id res chain seq x y z
N MET A 1 21.26 20.33 -35.56
CA MET A 1 20.65 19.19 -34.88
C MET A 1 21.33 18.77 -33.57
N LYS A 2 22.66 18.65 -33.46
CA LYS A 2 23.35 18.21 -32.21
C LYS A 2 23.12 19.13 -31.01
N TYR A 3 22.97 20.45 -31.20
CA TYR A 3 22.68 21.40 -30.10
C TYR A 3 21.27 21.26 -29.54
N ILE A 4 20.28 21.10 -30.41
CA ILE A 4 18.87 20.92 -30.00
C ILE A 4 18.71 19.67 -29.14
N GLY A 5 19.30 18.55 -29.54
CA GLY A 5 19.26 17.32 -28.75
C GLY A 5 19.95 17.44 -27.38
N ARG A 6 21.01 18.24 -27.27
CA ARG A 6 21.71 18.50 -26.01
C ARG A 6 20.86 19.38 -25.07
N VAL A 7 20.26 20.46 -25.61
CA VAL A 7 19.37 21.34 -24.84
C VAL A 7 18.15 20.57 -24.32
N LEU A 8 17.51 19.77 -25.19
CA LEU A 8 16.40 18.90 -24.79
C LEU A 8 16.81 17.91 -23.69
N GLY A 9 18.02 17.33 -23.81
CA GLY A 9 18.56 16.45 -22.78
C GLY A 9 18.71 17.13 -21.41
N TRP A 10 19.19 18.39 -21.38
CA TRP A 10 19.30 19.15 -20.13
C TRP A 10 17.93 19.50 -19.54
N ILE A 11 16.95 19.85 -20.36
CA ILE A 11 15.57 20.12 -19.90
C ILE A 11 14.96 18.86 -19.29
N LEU A 12 15.05 17.71 -19.97
CA LEU A 12 14.55 16.43 -19.48
C LEU A 12 15.26 15.98 -18.19
N LEU A 13 16.57 16.24 -18.07
CA LEU A 13 17.29 15.98 -16.82
C LEU A 13 16.78 16.85 -15.68
N GLY A 14 16.52 18.13 -15.92
CA GLY A 14 15.92 19.02 -14.93
C GLY A 14 14.56 18.52 -14.46
N ILE A 15 13.70 18.08 -15.39
CA ILE A 15 12.40 17.48 -15.05
C ILE A 15 12.58 16.21 -14.22
N ASN A 16 13.50 15.32 -14.60
CA ASN A 16 13.77 14.10 -13.82
C ASN A 16 14.25 14.42 -12.40
N ILE A 17 15.12 15.43 -12.21
CA ILE A 17 15.57 15.86 -10.88
C ILE A 17 14.37 16.37 -10.05
N CYS A 18 13.48 17.20 -10.64
CA CYS A 18 12.28 17.66 -9.98
C CYS A 18 11.37 16.47 -9.55
N MET A 19 11.16 15.49 -10.42
CA MET A 19 10.37 14.29 -10.11
C MET A 19 11.04 13.43 -9.03
N ALA A 20 12.37 13.36 -9.01
CA ALA A 20 13.13 12.68 -7.98
C ALA A 20 12.96 13.36 -6.61
N VAL A 21 13.02 14.70 -6.56
CA VAL A 21 12.79 15.47 -5.32
C VAL A 21 11.36 15.28 -4.82
N LEU A 22 10.35 15.34 -5.71
CA LEU A 22 8.96 15.09 -5.34
C LEU A 22 8.76 13.67 -4.81
N LEU A 23 9.40 12.67 -5.39
CA LEU A 23 9.38 11.30 -4.89
C LEU A 23 9.97 11.21 -3.47
N LEU A 24 11.09 11.88 -3.21
CA LEU A 24 11.69 11.95 -1.87
C LEU A 24 10.74 12.60 -0.86
N ILE A 25 10.11 13.73 -1.20
CA ILE A 25 9.12 14.40 -0.34
C ILE A 25 7.97 13.44 -0.02
N CYS A 26 7.44 12.72 -1.00
CA CYS A 26 6.38 11.75 -0.81
C CYS A 26 6.83 10.56 0.07
N ALA A 27 8.05 10.05 -0.14
CA ALA A 27 8.61 8.93 0.63
C ALA A 27 8.75 9.26 2.11
N TYR A 28 9.12 10.50 2.43
CA TYR A 28 9.34 10.96 3.80
C TYR A 28 8.13 11.69 4.42
N SER A 29 6.99 11.74 3.73
CA SER A 29 5.77 12.39 4.23
C SER A 29 5.22 11.77 5.52
N SER A 30 5.46 10.48 5.77
CA SER A 30 5.08 9.78 7.00
C SER A 30 5.75 10.30 8.26
N TYR A 31 6.89 11.00 8.13
CA TYR A 31 7.59 11.64 9.25
C TYR A 31 7.09 13.05 9.56
N ILE A 32 6.19 13.57 8.74
CA ILE A 32 5.63 14.93 8.92
C ILE A 32 4.46 14.84 9.91
N ASN A 33 4.45 15.73 10.91
CA ASN A 33 3.36 15.79 11.87
C ASN A 33 2.06 16.23 11.17
N PRO A 34 1.01 15.39 11.11
CA PRO A 34 -0.23 15.68 10.39
C PRO A 34 -1.04 16.81 11.02
N VAL A 35 -0.91 17.03 12.32
CA VAL A 35 -1.61 18.13 13.03
C VAL A 35 -1.05 19.49 12.62
N ALA A 36 0.27 19.59 12.48
CA ALA A 36 0.92 20.84 12.09
C ALA A 36 0.87 21.09 10.58
N HIS A 37 0.96 20.02 9.77
CA HIS A 37 1.11 20.09 8.31
C HIS A 37 0.26 19.04 7.59
N PRO A 38 -1.09 19.15 7.61
CA PRO A 38 -1.98 18.11 7.07
C PRO A 38 -1.79 17.88 5.57
N VAL A 39 -1.56 18.94 4.78
CA VAL A 39 -1.36 18.81 3.32
C VAL A 39 -0.08 18.04 2.99
N TRP A 40 1.00 18.33 3.69
CA TRP A 40 2.29 17.68 3.45
C TRP A 40 2.31 16.21 3.90
N SER A 41 1.62 15.87 4.98
CA SER A 41 1.48 14.47 5.40
C SER A 41 0.65 13.63 4.41
N CYS A 42 -0.27 14.26 3.67
CA CYS A 42 -1.01 13.58 2.58
C CYS A 42 -0.19 13.38 1.30
N ALA A 43 0.99 14.01 1.18
CA ALA A 43 1.82 13.88 -0.02
C ALA A 43 2.21 12.40 -0.33
N GLY A 44 2.26 11.54 0.70
CA GLY A 44 2.50 10.10 0.54
C GLY A 44 1.52 9.39 -0.39
N LEU A 45 0.29 9.90 -0.55
CA LEU A 45 -0.69 9.33 -1.48
C LEU A 45 -0.23 9.42 -2.95
N ALA A 46 0.59 10.42 -3.28
CA ALA A 46 1.14 10.59 -4.62
C ALA A 46 2.41 9.76 -4.87
N PHE A 47 2.94 9.06 -3.84
CA PHE A 47 4.17 8.28 -3.93
C PHE A 47 4.18 7.30 -5.11
N PRO A 48 3.15 6.46 -5.36
CA PRO A 48 3.15 5.50 -6.46
C PRO A 48 3.27 6.17 -7.84
N ALA A 49 2.62 7.32 -8.04
CA ALA A 49 2.68 8.04 -9.31
C ALA A 49 4.08 8.58 -9.59
N PHE A 50 4.74 9.20 -8.60
CA PHE A 50 6.11 9.67 -8.75
C PHE A 50 7.11 8.53 -8.85
N LEU A 51 6.87 7.39 -8.18
CA LEU A 51 7.71 6.20 -8.32
C LEU A 51 7.69 5.68 -9.76
N ILE A 52 6.50 5.50 -10.35
CA ILE A 52 6.34 5.06 -11.75
C ILE A 52 7.05 6.02 -12.69
N THR A 53 6.86 7.33 -12.51
CA THR A 53 7.51 8.35 -13.34
C THR A 53 9.04 8.25 -13.27
N ASN A 54 9.61 8.07 -12.07
CA ASN A 54 11.06 7.91 -11.92
C ASN A 54 11.58 6.59 -12.53
N VAL A 55 10.79 5.50 -12.48
CA VAL A 55 11.11 4.24 -13.16
C VAL A 55 11.16 4.43 -14.67
N LEU A 56 10.20 5.17 -15.24
CA LEU A 56 10.21 5.50 -16.67
C LEU A 56 11.43 6.35 -17.06
N PHE A 57 11.79 7.35 -16.26
CA PHE A 57 13.01 8.14 -16.48
C PHE A 57 14.27 7.29 -16.35
N PHE A 58 14.33 6.35 -15.43
CA PHE A 58 15.46 5.43 -15.29
C PHE A 58 15.70 4.64 -16.57
N PHE A 59 14.67 3.98 -17.11
CA PHE A 59 14.80 3.22 -18.35
C PHE A 59 15.08 4.13 -19.57
N PHE A 60 14.44 5.29 -19.65
CA PHE A 60 14.71 6.27 -20.68
C PHE A 60 16.21 6.68 -20.72
N TRP A 61 16.78 7.00 -19.55
CA TRP A 61 18.18 7.40 -19.46
C TRP A 61 19.15 6.24 -19.69
N LEU A 62 18.79 5.01 -19.36
CA LEU A 62 19.62 3.86 -19.70
C LEU A 62 19.86 3.72 -21.21
N VAL A 63 18.86 4.10 -22.01
CA VAL A 63 18.93 4.05 -23.47
C VAL A 63 19.65 5.27 -24.04
N VAL A 64 19.33 6.48 -23.57
CA VAL A 64 19.80 7.74 -24.17
C VAL A 64 21.17 8.18 -23.62
N TYR A 65 21.29 8.30 -22.31
CA TYR A 65 22.52 8.71 -21.60
C TYR A 65 22.64 8.00 -20.26
N ARG A 66 23.33 6.87 -20.23
CA ARG A 66 23.42 5.97 -19.05
C ARG A 66 23.83 6.67 -17.75
N ARG A 67 24.69 7.69 -17.84
CA ARG A 67 25.13 8.48 -16.66
C ARG A 67 23.98 9.21 -15.95
N TYR A 68 22.93 9.60 -16.66
CA TYR A 68 21.79 10.30 -16.07
C TYR A 68 20.80 9.34 -15.38
N ALA A 69 20.84 8.05 -15.69
CA ALA A 69 20.10 7.03 -14.97
C ALA A 69 20.51 6.93 -13.49
N LEU A 70 21.74 7.37 -13.14
CA LEU A 70 22.21 7.40 -11.76
C LEU A 70 21.35 8.30 -10.86
N VAL A 71 20.70 9.35 -11.39
CA VAL A 71 19.82 10.22 -10.63
C VAL A 71 18.64 9.41 -10.09
N SER A 72 17.92 8.70 -10.97
CA SER A 72 16.78 7.85 -10.55
C SER A 72 17.24 6.67 -9.69
N LEU A 73 18.37 6.05 -9.99
CA LEU A 73 18.93 4.95 -9.21
C LEU A 73 19.24 5.38 -7.77
N LEU A 74 19.88 6.52 -7.59
CA LEU A 74 20.18 7.07 -6.27
C LEU A 74 18.90 7.39 -5.51
N THR A 75 17.89 7.95 -6.20
CA THR A 75 16.59 8.24 -5.62
C THR A 75 15.90 6.96 -5.12
N PHE A 76 15.93 5.86 -5.90
CA PHE A 76 15.37 4.56 -5.47
C PHE A 76 16.08 4.02 -4.23
N PHE A 77 17.40 4.18 -4.16
CA PHE A 77 18.15 3.77 -3.00
C PHE A 77 17.75 4.55 -1.74
N CYS A 78 17.59 5.88 -1.86
CA CYS A 78 17.12 6.73 -0.77
C CYS A 78 15.66 6.42 -0.37
N CYS A 79 14.80 6.02 -1.31
CA CYS A 79 13.39 5.69 -1.07
C CYS A 79 13.16 4.20 -0.75
N PHE A 80 14.21 3.38 -0.62
CA PHE A 80 14.08 1.92 -0.53
C PHE A 80 13.13 1.48 0.60
N GLY A 81 13.19 2.12 1.77
CA GLY A 81 12.28 1.85 2.89
C GLY A 81 10.81 2.09 2.53
N ALA A 82 10.52 3.24 1.90
CA ALA A 82 9.17 3.58 1.47
C ALA A 82 8.70 2.61 0.37
N ILE A 83 9.54 2.30 -0.61
CA ILE A 83 9.21 1.34 -1.69
C ILE A 83 8.82 -0.01 -1.08
N ARG A 84 9.59 -0.51 -0.11
CA ARG A 84 9.31 -1.79 0.56
C ARG A 84 8.00 -1.78 1.35
N THR A 85 7.58 -0.63 1.87
CA THR A 85 6.30 -0.47 2.56
C THR A 85 5.13 -0.53 1.58
N TYR A 86 5.24 0.12 0.41
CA TYR A 86 4.21 0.12 -0.62
C TYR A 86 4.13 -1.19 -1.42
N ILE A 87 5.28 -1.86 -1.62
CA ILE A 87 5.39 -3.11 -2.36
C ILE A 87 6.09 -4.12 -1.45
N PRO A 88 5.35 -4.75 -0.51
CA PRO A 88 5.91 -5.75 0.39
C PRO A 88 6.23 -7.03 -0.38
N ILE A 89 7.47 -7.16 -0.87
CA ILE A 89 7.95 -8.37 -1.52
C ILE A 89 8.49 -9.31 -0.44
N ASN A 90 7.73 -10.32 -0.10
CA ASN A 90 8.16 -11.42 0.76
C ASN A 90 8.62 -12.57 -0.12
N LEU A 91 9.92 -12.64 -0.40
CA LEU A 91 10.50 -13.69 -1.24
C LEU A 91 10.60 -15.06 -0.51
N PHE A 92 10.50 -15.05 0.80
CA PHE A 92 10.58 -16.26 1.62
C PHE A 92 9.46 -16.20 2.66
N GLU A 93 8.48 -17.07 2.51
CA GLU A 93 7.51 -17.34 3.57
C GLU A 93 8.22 -18.20 4.64
N LYS A 94 8.24 -17.71 5.87
CA LYS A 94 8.63 -18.54 7.01
C LYS A 94 7.39 -19.24 7.50
N GLU A 95 7.45 -20.55 7.64
CA GLU A 95 6.40 -21.27 8.33
C GLU A 95 6.26 -20.70 9.76
N PRO A 96 5.02 -20.40 10.18
CA PRO A 96 4.80 -19.91 11.54
C PRO A 96 5.21 -21.00 12.56
N PRO A 97 5.70 -20.62 13.73
CA PRO A 97 5.92 -21.57 14.82
C PRO A 97 4.65 -22.37 15.13
N GLY A 98 4.76 -23.63 15.57
CA GLY A 98 3.62 -24.50 15.82
C GLY A 98 2.66 -24.01 16.92
N ASP A 99 3.08 -23.05 17.74
CA ASP A 99 2.33 -22.36 18.79
C ASP A 99 1.86 -20.96 18.40
N ALA A 100 1.95 -20.60 17.10
CA ALA A 100 1.56 -19.29 16.62
C ALA A 100 0.03 -19.12 16.64
N VAL A 101 -0.43 -18.01 17.21
CA VAL A 101 -1.84 -17.59 17.18
C VAL A 101 -2.16 -16.93 15.84
N LYS A 102 -3.13 -17.45 15.12
CA LYS A 102 -3.59 -16.92 13.85
C LYS A 102 -4.61 -15.80 14.06
N VAL A 103 -4.24 -14.57 13.75
CA VAL A 103 -5.12 -13.42 13.86
C VAL A 103 -5.56 -12.97 12.46
N LEU A 104 -6.88 -12.86 12.26
CA LEU A 104 -7.48 -12.32 11.04
C LEU A 104 -8.09 -10.95 11.34
N SER A 105 -7.65 -9.92 10.60
CA SER A 105 -8.29 -8.60 10.59
C SER A 105 -8.97 -8.40 9.24
N TYR A 106 -10.27 -8.13 9.23
CA TYR A 106 -11.06 -8.08 8.00
C TYR A 106 -12.10 -6.96 8.06
N ASN A 107 -12.14 -6.13 7.00
CA ASN A 107 -13.20 -5.15 6.81
C ASN A 107 -14.38 -5.84 6.12
N THR A 108 -15.51 -5.93 6.81
CA THR A 108 -16.68 -6.67 6.32
C THR A 108 -17.56 -5.86 5.36
N MET A 109 -17.31 -4.55 5.20
CA MET A 109 -18.19 -3.64 4.44
C MET A 109 -19.68 -3.87 4.77
N ALA A 110 -20.00 -3.92 6.07
CA ALA A 110 -21.35 -4.23 6.54
C ALA A 110 -21.90 -5.58 6.01
N PHE A 111 -21.03 -6.60 5.86
CA PHE A 111 -21.36 -7.88 5.24
C PHE A 111 -21.97 -7.71 3.85
N GLU A 112 -21.22 -7.09 2.95
CA GLU A 112 -21.66 -6.77 1.58
C GLU A 112 -22.92 -5.89 1.57
N GLN A 113 -22.89 -4.82 2.38
CA GLN A 113 -24.00 -3.86 2.53
C GLN A 113 -25.30 -4.49 3.02
N GLY A 114 -25.19 -5.51 3.88
CA GLY A 114 -26.35 -6.19 4.46
C GLY A 114 -26.96 -7.26 3.57
N HIS A 115 -26.18 -7.79 2.62
CA HIS A 115 -26.63 -8.92 1.80
C HIS A 115 -27.04 -10.11 2.69
N PRO A 116 -28.30 -10.59 2.62
CA PRO A 116 -28.78 -11.63 3.51
C PRO A 116 -28.06 -12.96 3.26
N ASN A 117 -27.73 -13.65 4.36
CA ASN A 117 -27.16 -14.98 4.28
C ASN A 117 -28.27 -16.01 4.08
N LEU A 118 -28.65 -16.27 2.84
CA LEU A 118 -29.67 -17.24 2.47
C LEU A 118 -29.03 -18.60 2.19
N LYS A 119 -29.81 -19.70 2.39
CA LYS A 119 -29.32 -21.05 2.10
C LYS A 119 -28.87 -21.25 0.67
N ASP A 120 -29.60 -20.61 -0.26
CA ASP A 120 -29.35 -20.72 -1.71
C ASP A 120 -28.34 -19.66 -2.22
N ASN A 121 -28.02 -18.66 -1.39
CA ASN A 121 -27.05 -17.62 -1.71
C ASN A 121 -26.35 -17.18 -0.41
N PRO A 122 -25.34 -17.94 0.04
CA PRO A 122 -24.61 -17.65 1.26
C PRO A 122 -23.79 -16.36 1.11
N ASN A 123 -23.72 -15.58 2.20
CA ASN A 123 -22.86 -14.39 2.22
C ASN A 123 -21.40 -14.81 2.17
N SER A 124 -20.68 -14.37 1.13
CA SER A 124 -19.31 -14.78 0.85
C SER A 124 -18.32 -14.38 1.94
N VAL A 125 -18.54 -13.25 2.61
CA VAL A 125 -17.72 -12.79 3.74
C VAL A 125 -17.87 -13.71 4.94
N LEU A 126 -19.11 -14.11 5.28
CA LEU A 126 -19.36 -15.04 6.38
C LEU A 126 -18.75 -16.41 6.12
N GLU A 127 -18.84 -16.90 4.88
CA GLU A 127 -18.25 -18.18 4.49
C GLU A 127 -16.72 -18.12 4.58
N TYR A 128 -16.10 -17.03 4.09
CA TYR A 128 -14.66 -16.81 4.21
C TYR A 128 -14.20 -16.77 5.67
N LEU A 129 -14.89 -16.02 6.54
CA LEU A 129 -14.56 -15.91 7.95
C LEU A 129 -14.66 -17.28 8.65
N ARG A 130 -15.71 -18.06 8.36
CA ARG A 130 -15.91 -19.40 8.92
C ARG A 130 -14.79 -20.37 8.52
N ASN A 131 -14.34 -20.29 7.29
CA ASN A 131 -13.31 -21.18 6.72
C ASN A 131 -11.88 -20.70 6.99
N SER A 132 -11.69 -19.54 7.62
CA SER A 132 -10.36 -18.94 7.82
C SER A 132 -9.48 -19.71 8.80
N ASN A 133 -10.06 -20.55 9.68
CA ASN A 133 -9.35 -21.22 10.79
C ASN A 133 -8.47 -20.25 11.62
N ALA A 134 -8.95 -19.03 11.84
CA ALA A 134 -8.28 -18.04 12.67
C ALA A 134 -8.67 -18.21 14.13
N ASP A 135 -7.69 -18.08 15.04
CA ASP A 135 -7.92 -18.13 16.48
C ASP A 135 -8.57 -16.84 17.01
N ILE A 136 -8.24 -15.71 16.37
CA ILE A 136 -8.80 -14.38 16.70
C ILE A 136 -9.25 -13.72 15.40
N ILE A 137 -10.50 -13.22 15.37
CA ILE A 137 -11.04 -12.49 14.23
C ILE A 137 -11.43 -11.09 14.68
N CYS A 138 -10.76 -10.07 14.09
CA CYS A 138 -11.06 -8.66 14.30
C CYS A 138 -11.83 -8.12 13.10
N LEU A 139 -13.08 -7.76 13.29
CA LEU A 139 -13.95 -7.27 12.22
C LEU A 139 -14.02 -5.74 12.25
N GLN A 140 -13.84 -5.12 11.08
CA GLN A 140 -14.02 -3.70 10.84
C GLN A 140 -15.31 -3.48 10.05
N GLU A 141 -15.94 -2.32 10.23
CA GLU A 141 -17.24 -1.98 9.64
C GLU A 141 -18.29 -3.06 9.86
N TYR A 142 -18.29 -3.60 11.09
CA TYR A 142 -19.26 -4.60 11.50
C TYR A 142 -20.62 -3.94 11.75
N ILE A 143 -21.64 -4.35 11.01
CA ILE A 143 -23.04 -4.05 11.31
C ILE A 143 -23.68 -5.35 11.81
N SER A 144 -24.23 -5.33 13.02
CA SER A 144 -25.00 -6.48 13.51
C SER A 144 -26.29 -6.59 12.70
N VAL A 145 -26.24 -7.40 11.66
CA VAL A 145 -27.46 -7.84 10.97
C VAL A 145 -28.04 -8.94 11.86
N SER A 146 -29.34 -8.91 12.12
CA SER A 146 -30.02 -9.92 12.92
C SER A 146 -29.97 -11.30 12.25
N TYR A 147 -28.80 -11.91 12.20
CA TYR A 147 -28.63 -13.28 11.75
C TYR A 147 -28.51 -14.19 12.97
N THR A 148 -29.53 -14.96 13.19
CA THR A 148 -29.79 -15.82 14.32
C THR A 148 -28.80 -16.98 14.50
N HIS A 149 -27.64 -17.01 13.87
CA HIS A 149 -26.75 -18.18 13.91
C HIS A 149 -25.25 -17.92 14.09
N LEU A 150 -24.81 -16.69 14.37
CA LEU A 150 -23.47 -16.49 14.92
C LEU A 150 -23.57 -16.33 16.43
N ARG A 151 -23.93 -17.40 17.16
CA ARG A 151 -23.51 -17.52 18.56
C ARG A 151 -22.00 -17.86 18.54
N ALA A 152 -21.17 -16.86 18.32
CA ALA A 152 -19.87 -16.82 18.98
C ALA A 152 -20.18 -16.69 20.48
N HIS A 153 -19.51 -17.43 21.34
CA HIS A 153 -19.59 -17.24 22.78
C HIS A 153 -19.40 -15.74 23.06
N GLU A 154 -20.49 -15.08 23.44
CA GLU A 154 -20.43 -13.75 24.05
C GLU A 154 -19.64 -13.96 25.34
N THR A 155 -18.36 -13.59 25.30
CA THR A 155 -17.67 -13.17 26.51
C THR A 155 -18.31 -11.84 26.88
N ASP A 156 -19.22 -11.88 27.85
CA ASP A 156 -19.73 -10.71 28.55
C ASP A 156 -18.54 -9.85 29.00
N SER A 157 -18.18 -8.82 28.24
CA SER A 157 -17.34 -7.75 28.74
C SER A 157 -18.24 -6.65 29.26
N TYR A 158 -18.53 -6.73 30.56
CA TYR A 158 -18.98 -5.59 31.31
C TYR A 158 -17.88 -4.53 31.33
N LEU A 159 -18.13 -3.37 30.70
CA LEU A 159 -17.66 -2.04 31.14
C LEU A 159 -18.68 -1.01 30.73
#